data_7854edb7353e258875177b9eb1e79167
#
_entry.id   7854edb7353e258875177b9eb1e79167
#
_cell.length_a   1.000
_cell.length_b   1.000
_cell.length_c   1.000
_cell.angle_alpha   90.00
_cell.angle_beta   90.00
_cell.angle_gamma   90.00
#
_symmetry.space_group_name_H-M   'P 1'
#
loop_
_entity.id
_entity.type
_entity.pdbx_description
1 polymer ?
#
loop_
_entity_poly.entity_id
_entity_poly.type
_entity_poly.pdbx_seq_one_letter_code
_entity_poly.pdbx_strand_id
1 'polypeptide(L)'
;MIDQLLYYPQFCMAAACATIILMIMYFMKRNFNPRSNRIFFVMLIDNLLASLINISTFYVITFPEKYPLWVCNMCNVVYLFLYNLMAVLFLIYVDSKTKVPGVKYFIWTVAILIGLYDFVILFSSPYTHFAIYYDENMVYTHGPLMSTLYITAFVSVAVAVVMFIMVRKKFNAYQVFSITGFAIGVFASVIFQLWNPKYVISNFVCAMVLLFIYIAFENQAYYLHGDTPCYNRRAFIKSIHRNMKHKRDYVTMAIHIKDFENLMRNLGRAGADALSERIAERMSRYFGKEAYCIDVNSFAVVHEGIDSIEKITSLIKKCFDAPFPIEIENDAQMIKVIPVITAMHIHEGEIEGYEMAELFRKLEDMTLQEYVEYTDISELLNPIRRENELIGIIDRTLESNSFEVYYQPILDVESGGHICAEALVRMKDEDGKYISPEEFIPVAEKNCCIIPIGSWVIEESIRTFSEWRKEYGIPFVMSINISAVQYNTGDFIEQLLQTIEKYHVDPAEIELEITESILIEDYDKVIDKMKVLREHGIRVSLDDFGTGFSSLSYLKKLPIDTLKIDKSFIDTVLTDSTT
;
A
#
# COMPACT_ATOMS: atom_id res chain seq x y z
N MET A 1 9.20 -19.21 -56.88
CA MET A 1 8.41 -18.06 -56.40
C MET A 1 8.75 -17.68 -54.93
N ILE A 2 8.96 -18.64 -54.01
CA ILE A 2 9.31 -18.33 -52.60
C ILE A 2 10.74 -17.77 -52.47
N ASP A 3 11.69 -18.18 -53.30
CA ASP A 3 13.09 -17.71 -53.28
C ASP A 3 13.31 -16.28 -53.80
N GLN A 4 12.29 -15.66 -54.40
CA GLN A 4 12.33 -14.28 -54.90
C GLN A 4 11.81 -13.26 -53.89
N LEU A 5 11.30 -13.68 -52.73
CA LEU A 5 10.78 -12.79 -51.69
C LEU A 5 11.93 -12.10 -50.95
N LEU A 6 11.93 -10.78 -50.92
CA LEU A 6 12.91 -9.96 -50.21
C LEU A 6 12.83 -10.15 -48.69
N TYR A 7 11.61 -10.36 -48.11
CA TYR A 7 11.41 -10.75 -46.74
C TYR A 7 10.05 -11.44 -46.50
N TYR A 8 9.83 -11.99 -45.28
CA TYR A 8 8.65 -12.78 -44.94
C TYR A 8 7.64 -11.94 -44.11
N PRO A 9 6.37 -11.75 -44.56
CA PRO A 9 5.38 -10.94 -43.86
C PRO A 9 4.73 -11.66 -42.67
N GLN A 10 5.01 -12.93 -42.39
CA GLN A 10 4.33 -13.73 -41.37
C GLN A 10 4.46 -13.13 -39.98
N PHE A 11 5.61 -12.54 -39.64
CA PHE A 11 5.82 -11.88 -38.35
C PHE A 11 4.99 -10.59 -38.20
N CYS A 12 4.76 -9.88 -39.30
CA CYS A 12 3.89 -8.69 -39.30
C CYS A 12 2.42 -9.08 -39.09
N MET A 13 1.98 -10.18 -39.73
CA MET A 13 0.66 -10.74 -39.54
C MET A 13 0.47 -11.23 -38.11
N ALA A 14 1.42 -11.95 -37.55
CA ALA A 14 1.42 -12.41 -36.17
C ALA A 14 1.39 -11.21 -35.18
N ALA A 15 2.15 -10.13 -35.46
CA ALA A 15 2.14 -8.91 -34.69
C ALA A 15 0.77 -8.24 -34.67
N ALA A 16 0.13 -8.11 -35.84
CA ALA A 16 -1.20 -7.56 -35.98
C ALA A 16 -2.25 -8.37 -35.16
N CYS A 17 -2.24 -9.69 -35.30
CA CYS A 17 -3.12 -10.60 -34.55
C CYS A 17 -2.90 -10.47 -33.03
N ALA A 18 -1.65 -10.51 -32.58
CA ALA A 18 -1.31 -10.37 -31.16
C ALA A 18 -1.76 -9.00 -30.61
N THR A 19 -1.57 -7.92 -31.38
CA THR A 19 -1.98 -6.58 -30.98
C THR A 19 -3.51 -6.45 -30.92
N ILE A 20 -4.26 -7.05 -31.85
CA ILE A 20 -5.72 -7.09 -31.81
C ILE A 20 -6.21 -7.82 -30.56
N ILE A 21 -5.65 -8.98 -30.25
CA ILE A 21 -5.99 -9.74 -29.04
C ILE A 21 -5.74 -8.86 -27.79
N LEU A 22 -4.60 -8.19 -27.75
CA LEU A 22 -4.24 -7.31 -26.63
C LEU A 22 -5.18 -6.10 -26.53
N MET A 23 -5.64 -5.53 -27.65
CA MET A 23 -6.67 -4.48 -27.67
C MET A 23 -8.01 -4.99 -27.14
N ILE A 24 -8.43 -6.19 -27.53
CA ILE A 24 -9.65 -6.81 -26.99
C ILE A 24 -9.53 -6.98 -25.47
N MET A 25 -8.42 -7.53 -24.99
CA MET A 25 -8.14 -7.67 -23.55
C MET A 25 -8.16 -6.31 -22.83
N TYR A 26 -7.62 -5.28 -23.46
CA TYR A 26 -7.60 -3.92 -22.93
C TYR A 26 -9.01 -3.33 -22.81
N PHE A 27 -9.91 -3.55 -23.78
CA PHE A 27 -11.28 -3.05 -23.75
C PHE A 27 -12.21 -3.86 -22.85
N MET A 28 -11.99 -5.16 -22.70
CA MET A 28 -12.81 -6.01 -21.84
C MET A 28 -12.67 -5.65 -20.35
N LYS A 29 -11.56 -5.03 -19.95
CA LYS A 29 -11.31 -4.64 -18.56
C LYS A 29 -11.65 -3.16 -18.29
N ARG A 30 -12.31 -2.87 -17.16
CA ARG A 30 -12.65 -1.51 -16.72
C ARG A 30 -11.38 -0.69 -16.43
N ASN A 31 -11.25 0.49 -17.02
CA ASN A 31 -10.06 1.34 -16.90
C ASN A 31 -10.13 2.31 -15.70
N PHE A 32 -9.22 2.16 -14.74
CA PHE A 32 -9.12 2.99 -13.53
C PHE A 32 -8.22 4.23 -13.69
N ASN A 33 -7.18 4.18 -14.54
CA ASN A 33 -6.22 5.30 -14.68
C ASN A 33 -6.25 5.92 -16.09
N PRO A 34 -6.85 7.11 -16.27
CA PRO A 34 -7.17 7.60 -17.62
C PRO A 34 -5.97 8.08 -18.45
N ARG A 35 -4.84 8.53 -17.84
CA ARG A 35 -3.76 9.18 -18.60
C ARG A 35 -2.70 8.21 -19.12
N SER A 36 -2.12 7.34 -18.32
CA SER A 36 -1.14 6.35 -18.79
C SER A 36 -1.79 5.30 -19.69
N ASN A 37 -3.04 4.94 -19.39
CA ASN A 37 -3.81 4.02 -20.21
C ASN A 37 -4.06 4.57 -21.63
N ARG A 38 -4.28 5.88 -21.78
CA ARG A 38 -4.42 6.49 -23.12
C ARG A 38 -3.14 6.38 -23.93
N ILE A 39 -1.97 6.62 -23.31
CA ILE A 39 -0.68 6.50 -24.00
C ILE A 39 -0.45 5.05 -24.44
N PHE A 40 -0.69 4.09 -23.53
CA PHE A 40 -0.58 2.67 -23.85
C PHE A 40 -1.52 2.25 -25.00
N PHE A 41 -2.76 2.75 -24.98
CA PHE A 41 -3.71 2.50 -26.08
C PHE A 41 -3.22 3.08 -27.43
N VAL A 42 -2.63 4.28 -27.41
CA VAL A 42 -2.03 4.87 -28.62
C VAL A 42 -0.87 4.00 -29.11
N MET A 43 -0.03 3.43 -28.21
CA MET A 43 1.03 2.47 -28.60
C MET A 43 0.47 1.20 -29.25
N LEU A 44 -0.68 0.70 -28.76
CA LEU A 44 -1.35 -0.46 -29.40
C LEU A 44 -1.84 -0.10 -30.82
N ILE A 45 -2.46 1.06 -30.99
CA ILE A 45 -2.91 1.53 -32.32
C ILE A 45 -1.72 1.70 -33.24
N ASP A 46 -0.63 2.32 -32.78
CA ASP A 46 0.57 2.54 -33.55
C ASP A 46 1.18 1.22 -34.02
N ASN A 47 1.36 0.23 -33.10
CA ASN A 47 1.90 -1.10 -33.47
C ASN A 47 0.99 -1.84 -34.46
N LEU A 48 -0.34 -1.74 -34.32
CA LEU A 48 -1.28 -2.36 -35.25
C LEU A 48 -1.17 -1.73 -36.64
N LEU A 49 -1.19 -0.39 -36.72
CA LEU A 49 -1.06 0.33 -37.99
C LEU A 49 0.29 0.07 -38.65
N ALA A 50 1.38 0.11 -37.87
CA ALA A 50 2.73 -0.22 -38.36
C ALA A 50 2.78 -1.64 -38.94
N SER A 51 2.17 -2.61 -38.25
CA SER A 51 2.13 -4.01 -38.72
C SER A 51 1.33 -4.17 -40.03
N LEU A 52 0.17 -3.52 -40.14
CA LEU A 52 -0.67 -3.57 -41.34
C LEU A 52 0.00 -2.88 -42.53
N ILE A 53 0.57 -1.69 -42.31
CA ILE A 53 1.27 -0.96 -43.37
C ILE A 53 2.54 -1.70 -43.77
N ASN A 54 3.24 -2.37 -42.86
CA ASN A 54 4.41 -3.18 -43.20
C ASN A 54 4.06 -4.37 -44.12
N ILE A 55 2.86 -4.96 -43.98
CA ILE A 55 2.37 -5.96 -44.94
C ILE A 55 2.22 -5.33 -46.34
N SER A 56 1.66 -4.11 -46.42
CA SER A 56 1.56 -3.38 -47.69
C SER A 56 2.93 -3.01 -48.26
N THR A 57 3.86 -2.57 -47.39
CA THR A 57 5.25 -2.26 -47.72
C THR A 57 5.96 -3.47 -48.32
N PHE A 58 5.71 -4.67 -47.80
CA PHE A 58 6.21 -5.90 -48.38
C PHE A 58 5.83 -6.08 -49.87
N TYR A 59 4.57 -5.87 -50.21
CA TYR A 59 4.11 -6.03 -51.60
C TYR A 59 4.67 -4.94 -52.51
N VAL A 60 4.76 -3.69 -52.10
CA VAL A 60 5.28 -2.61 -52.92
C VAL A 60 6.79 -2.68 -53.12
N ILE A 61 7.55 -3.22 -52.15
CA ILE A 61 8.99 -3.45 -52.33
C ILE A 61 9.26 -4.69 -53.21
N THR A 62 8.45 -5.75 -53.07
CA THR A 62 8.66 -7.00 -53.84
C THR A 62 8.22 -6.86 -55.29
N PHE A 63 7.18 -6.08 -55.57
CA PHE A 63 6.59 -5.89 -56.90
C PHE A 63 6.41 -4.40 -57.25
N PRO A 64 7.47 -3.58 -57.24
CA PRO A 64 7.35 -2.13 -57.35
C PRO A 64 6.74 -1.68 -58.67
N GLU A 65 6.98 -2.44 -59.77
CA GLU A 65 6.43 -2.19 -61.12
C GLU A 65 4.89 -2.25 -61.20
N LYS A 66 4.24 -2.91 -60.24
CA LYS A 66 2.78 -3.05 -60.20
C LYS A 66 2.06 -1.84 -59.55
N TYR A 67 2.80 -0.97 -58.88
CA TYR A 67 2.24 0.12 -58.09
C TYR A 67 2.79 1.47 -58.55
N PRO A 68 2.01 2.54 -58.49
CA PRO A 68 2.51 3.89 -58.70
C PRO A 68 3.61 4.26 -57.68
N LEU A 69 4.64 4.99 -58.14
CA LEU A 69 5.79 5.39 -57.31
C LEU A 69 5.36 6.10 -56.02
N TRP A 70 4.30 6.93 -56.05
CA TRP A 70 3.80 7.63 -54.87
C TRP A 70 3.25 6.64 -53.82
N VAL A 71 2.63 5.53 -54.24
CA VAL A 71 2.14 4.47 -53.32
C VAL A 71 3.33 3.77 -52.66
N CYS A 72 4.35 3.43 -53.46
CA CYS A 72 5.57 2.81 -52.94
C CYS A 72 6.25 3.69 -51.90
N ASN A 73 6.42 4.97 -52.20
CA ASN A 73 7.00 5.94 -51.26
C ASN A 73 6.15 6.08 -50.01
N MET A 74 4.83 6.28 -50.13
CA MET A 74 3.94 6.49 -48.96
C MET A 74 3.90 5.30 -48.03
N CYS A 75 3.81 4.06 -48.54
CA CYS A 75 3.83 2.87 -47.69
C CYS A 75 5.12 2.79 -46.84
N ASN A 76 6.27 3.04 -47.47
CA ASN A 76 7.56 2.99 -46.78
C ASN A 76 7.73 4.14 -45.79
N VAL A 77 7.40 5.37 -46.18
CA VAL A 77 7.46 6.57 -45.32
C VAL A 77 6.60 6.41 -44.08
N VAL A 78 5.33 6.02 -44.28
CA VAL A 78 4.38 5.89 -43.14
C VAL A 78 4.79 4.72 -42.24
N TYR A 79 5.24 3.60 -42.80
CA TYR A 79 5.76 2.50 -41.99
C TYR A 79 6.93 2.92 -41.12
N LEU A 80 7.94 3.55 -41.69
CA LEU A 80 9.13 3.98 -40.94
C LEU A 80 8.79 5.05 -39.91
N PHE A 81 7.87 5.95 -40.24
CA PHE A 81 7.40 6.95 -39.29
C PHE A 81 6.72 6.31 -38.06
N LEU A 82 5.76 5.40 -38.26
CA LEU A 82 5.10 4.69 -37.16
C LEU A 82 6.11 3.85 -36.36
N TYR A 83 7.05 3.20 -37.01
CA TYR A 83 8.11 2.42 -36.37
C TYR A 83 8.95 3.28 -35.39
N ASN A 84 9.36 4.49 -35.81
CA ASN A 84 10.11 5.42 -34.94
C ASN A 84 9.19 6.08 -33.89
N LEU A 85 7.94 6.36 -34.23
CA LEU A 85 6.96 6.92 -33.30
C LEU A 85 6.77 6.02 -32.08
N MET A 86 6.83 4.70 -32.24
CA MET A 86 6.77 3.75 -31.13
C MET A 86 7.84 4.04 -30.05
N ALA A 87 9.08 4.38 -30.42
CA ALA A 87 10.15 4.69 -29.48
C ALA A 87 9.87 6.00 -28.70
N VAL A 88 9.29 7.00 -29.37
CA VAL A 88 8.86 8.25 -28.76
C VAL A 88 7.67 8.03 -27.80
N LEU A 89 6.67 7.25 -28.22
CA LEU A 89 5.53 6.88 -27.40
C LEU A 89 5.96 6.10 -26.14
N PHE A 90 6.94 5.20 -26.29
CA PHE A 90 7.52 4.48 -25.16
C PHE A 90 8.19 5.43 -24.16
N LEU A 91 8.96 6.43 -24.63
CA LEU A 91 9.55 7.45 -23.78
C LEU A 91 8.47 8.22 -22.98
N ILE A 92 7.40 8.67 -23.65
CA ILE A 92 6.28 9.37 -23.02
C ILE A 92 5.53 8.44 -22.03
N TYR A 93 5.39 7.16 -22.38
CA TYR A 93 4.78 6.17 -21.48
C TYR A 93 5.58 5.99 -20.20
N VAL A 94 6.90 5.82 -20.30
CA VAL A 94 7.80 5.69 -19.13
C VAL A 94 7.76 6.95 -18.28
N ASP A 95 7.77 8.17 -18.87
CA ASP A 95 7.60 9.43 -18.14
C ASP A 95 6.29 9.43 -17.33
N SER A 96 5.19 8.95 -17.91
CA SER A 96 3.88 8.87 -17.25
C SER A 96 3.87 7.95 -16.03
N LYS A 97 4.74 6.93 -15.98
CA LYS A 97 4.85 5.96 -14.88
C LYS A 97 5.89 6.39 -13.83
N THR A 98 7.02 6.92 -14.25
CA THR A 98 8.15 7.27 -13.37
C THR A 98 7.93 8.58 -12.61
N LYS A 99 7.31 9.58 -13.24
CA LYS A 99 7.04 10.92 -12.69
C LYS A 99 8.26 11.54 -12.00
N VAL A 100 9.42 11.51 -12.66
CA VAL A 100 10.64 12.11 -12.14
C VAL A 100 10.44 13.64 -11.95
N PRO A 101 10.67 14.20 -10.74
CA PRO A 101 10.48 15.64 -10.51
C PRO A 101 11.40 16.49 -11.40
N GLY A 102 10.88 17.60 -11.92
CA GLY A 102 11.66 18.59 -12.69
C GLY A 102 11.98 18.22 -14.15
N VAL A 103 11.82 16.97 -14.55
CA VAL A 103 12.27 16.48 -15.88
C VAL A 103 11.16 16.46 -16.94
N LYS A 104 9.91 16.55 -16.52
CA LYS A 104 8.73 16.36 -17.39
C LYS A 104 8.72 17.27 -18.63
N TYR A 105 8.93 18.58 -18.47
CA TYR A 105 8.94 19.51 -19.61
C TYR A 105 10.07 19.20 -20.58
N PHE A 106 11.25 18.86 -20.06
CA PHE A 106 12.41 18.46 -20.87
C PHE A 106 12.10 17.23 -21.73
N ILE A 107 11.52 16.18 -21.14
CA ILE A 107 11.16 14.94 -21.85
C ILE A 107 10.14 15.20 -22.96
N TRP A 108 9.10 15.98 -22.68
CA TRP A 108 8.12 16.33 -23.69
C TRP A 108 8.71 17.17 -24.83
N THR A 109 9.60 18.09 -24.51
CA THR A 109 10.32 18.89 -25.54
C THR A 109 11.19 17.98 -26.41
N VAL A 110 11.95 17.05 -25.80
CA VAL A 110 12.79 16.08 -26.54
C VAL A 110 11.90 15.18 -27.42
N ALA A 111 10.82 14.63 -26.90
CA ALA A 111 9.89 13.78 -27.64
C ALA A 111 9.28 14.51 -28.85
N ILE A 112 8.86 15.76 -28.66
CA ILE A 112 8.30 16.59 -29.76
C ILE A 112 9.37 16.88 -30.82
N LEU A 113 10.59 17.25 -30.40
CA LEU A 113 11.68 17.56 -31.33
C LEU A 113 12.08 16.33 -32.16
N ILE A 114 12.21 15.16 -31.53
CA ILE A 114 12.50 13.89 -32.23
C ILE A 114 11.36 13.56 -33.20
N GLY A 115 10.11 13.58 -32.74
CA GLY A 115 8.97 13.28 -33.59
C GLY A 115 8.85 14.23 -34.79
N LEU A 116 9.13 15.51 -34.59
CA LEU A 116 9.13 16.50 -35.67
C LEU A 116 10.28 16.28 -36.64
N TYR A 117 11.48 15.97 -36.14
CA TYR A 117 12.64 15.62 -36.96
C TYR A 117 12.34 14.40 -37.85
N ASP A 118 11.87 13.29 -37.25
CA ASP A 118 11.53 12.08 -37.98
C ASP A 118 10.43 12.32 -39.02
N PHE A 119 9.40 13.12 -38.68
CA PHE A 119 8.36 13.51 -39.61
C PHE A 119 8.93 14.29 -40.80
N VAL A 120 9.73 15.33 -40.58
CA VAL A 120 10.30 16.15 -41.65
C VAL A 120 11.21 15.34 -42.57
N ILE A 121 12.14 14.55 -42.02
CA ILE A 121 13.06 13.75 -42.79
C ILE A 121 12.35 12.71 -43.64
N LEU A 122 11.38 11.98 -43.07
CA LEU A 122 10.68 10.91 -43.77
C LEU A 122 9.72 11.44 -44.85
N PHE A 123 8.88 12.45 -44.49
CA PHE A 123 7.89 12.94 -45.45
C PHE A 123 8.49 13.81 -46.56
N SER A 124 9.67 14.41 -46.36
CA SER A 124 10.42 15.06 -47.43
C SER A 124 11.22 14.10 -48.29
N SER A 125 11.48 12.89 -47.78
CA SER A 125 12.39 11.93 -48.39
C SER A 125 12.07 11.54 -49.85
N PRO A 126 10.81 11.40 -50.30
CA PRO A 126 10.48 11.16 -51.69
C PRO A 126 11.01 12.19 -52.68
N TYR A 127 11.27 13.44 -52.18
CA TYR A 127 11.78 14.56 -52.99
C TYR A 127 13.25 14.85 -52.72
N THR A 128 13.71 14.65 -51.48
CA THR A 128 15.08 15.02 -51.03
C THR A 128 16.04 13.85 -51.08
N HIS A 129 15.55 12.62 -51.16
CA HIS A 129 16.32 11.37 -51.09
C HIS A 129 17.11 11.24 -49.77
N PHE A 130 16.70 11.90 -48.68
CA PHE A 130 17.45 11.93 -47.43
C PHE A 130 17.42 10.60 -46.66
N ALA A 131 16.26 9.97 -46.55
CA ALA A 131 16.13 8.73 -45.79
C ALA A 131 15.90 7.51 -46.68
N ILE A 132 14.91 7.57 -47.54
CA ILE A 132 14.53 6.48 -48.47
C ILE A 132 14.10 7.04 -49.83
N TYR A 133 14.36 6.31 -50.88
CA TYR A 133 13.87 6.63 -52.24
C TYR A 133 13.92 5.40 -53.11
N TYR A 134 13.25 5.45 -54.27
CA TYR A 134 13.37 4.48 -55.35
C TYR A 134 14.26 5.05 -56.45
N ASP A 135 15.24 4.27 -56.90
CA ASP A 135 16.12 4.65 -58.01
C ASP A 135 15.41 4.56 -59.36
N GLU A 136 16.11 4.87 -60.45
CA GLU A 136 15.57 4.83 -61.81
C GLU A 136 15.12 3.42 -62.25
N ASN A 137 15.64 2.39 -61.57
CA ASN A 137 15.28 0.99 -61.80
C ASN A 137 14.18 0.49 -60.84
N MET A 138 13.49 1.40 -60.13
CA MET A 138 12.49 1.08 -59.11
C MET A 138 13.04 0.22 -57.95
N VAL A 139 14.34 0.31 -57.65
CA VAL A 139 14.96 -0.40 -56.53
C VAL A 139 14.90 0.50 -55.27
N TYR A 140 14.39 -0.06 -54.19
CA TYR A 140 14.34 0.62 -52.87
C TYR A 140 15.76 0.86 -52.33
N THR A 141 16.08 2.10 -52.06
CA THR A 141 17.42 2.54 -51.67
C THR A 141 17.38 3.43 -50.43
N HIS A 142 18.40 3.28 -49.59
CA HIS A 142 18.56 4.11 -48.38
C HIS A 142 19.36 5.38 -48.68
N GLY A 143 18.85 6.51 -48.20
CA GLY A 143 19.54 7.78 -48.29
C GLY A 143 20.54 8.01 -47.15
N PRO A 144 21.32 9.13 -47.20
CA PRO A 144 22.40 9.40 -46.26
C PRO A 144 21.94 9.61 -44.80
N LEU A 145 20.69 10.06 -44.57
CA LEU A 145 20.16 10.31 -43.22
C LEU A 145 19.36 9.13 -42.66
N MET A 146 19.28 7.98 -43.33
CA MET A 146 18.57 6.81 -42.81
C MET A 146 19.10 6.35 -41.45
N SER A 147 20.41 6.40 -41.22
CA SER A 147 21.01 6.03 -39.94
C SER A 147 20.62 6.94 -38.78
N THR A 148 20.27 8.22 -39.05
CA THR A 148 19.84 9.15 -38.00
C THR A 148 18.49 8.79 -37.38
N LEU A 149 17.60 8.13 -38.15
CA LEU A 149 16.32 7.63 -37.66
C LEU A 149 16.52 6.49 -36.64
N TYR A 150 17.49 5.61 -36.85
CA TYR A 150 17.83 4.60 -35.84
C TYR A 150 18.45 5.22 -34.60
N ILE A 151 19.22 6.30 -34.75
CA ILE A 151 19.84 7.02 -33.62
C ILE A 151 18.75 7.71 -32.79
N THR A 152 17.77 8.38 -33.41
CA THR A 152 16.65 9.04 -32.69
C THR A 152 15.81 8.02 -31.90
N ALA A 153 15.48 6.89 -32.49
CA ALA A 153 14.79 5.79 -31.82
C ALA A 153 15.61 5.25 -30.63
N PHE A 154 16.90 4.98 -30.85
CA PHE A 154 17.79 4.51 -29.78
C PHE A 154 17.90 5.50 -28.63
N VAL A 155 18.09 6.80 -28.91
CA VAL A 155 18.15 7.85 -27.90
C VAL A 155 16.86 7.90 -27.09
N SER A 156 15.69 7.81 -27.74
CA SER A 156 14.39 7.81 -27.06
C SER A 156 14.27 6.65 -26.07
N VAL A 157 14.63 5.44 -26.49
CA VAL A 157 14.60 4.25 -25.63
C VAL A 157 15.66 4.34 -24.51
N ALA A 158 16.87 4.81 -24.80
CA ALA A 158 17.93 4.96 -23.80
C ALA A 158 17.54 5.94 -22.70
N VAL A 159 17.01 7.12 -23.08
CA VAL A 159 16.51 8.11 -22.11
C VAL A 159 15.38 7.52 -21.25
N ALA A 160 14.44 6.78 -21.84
CA ALA A 160 13.38 6.11 -21.10
C ALA A 160 13.92 5.12 -20.07
N VAL A 161 14.93 4.31 -20.43
CA VAL A 161 15.57 3.35 -19.53
C VAL A 161 16.31 4.05 -18.40
N VAL A 162 17.07 5.12 -18.69
CA VAL A 162 17.79 5.90 -17.68
C VAL A 162 16.80 6.49 -16.66
N MET A 163 15.71 7.11 -17.11
CA MET A 163 14.67 7.62 -16.23
C MET A 163 14.08 6.53 -15.33
N PHE A 164 13.84 5.36 -15.89
CA PHE A 164 13.30 4.24 -15.15
C PHE A 164 14.29 3.72 -14.08
N ILE A 165 15.57 3.63 -14.41
CA ILE A 165 16.64 3.20 -13.48
C ILE A 165 16.75 4.17 -12.30
N MET A 166 16.62 5.49 -12.52
CA MET A 166 16.67 6.51 -11.46
C MET A 166 15.62 6.27 -10.36
N VAL A 167 14.47 5.70 -10.70
CA VAL A 167 13.36 5.47 -9.75
C VAL A 167 13.03 3.98 -9.56
N ARG A 168 13.92 3.07 -9.94
CA ARG A 168 13.68 1.61 -9.96
C ARG A 168 13.20 1.03 -8.63
N LYS A 169 13.60 1.63 -7.50
CA LYS A 169 13.21 1.19 -6.16
C LYS A 169 11.71 1.28 -5.89
N LYS A 170 10.97 2.04 -6.71
CA LYS A 170 9.50 2.19 -6.60
C LYS A 170 8.73 1.11 -7.34
N PHE A 171 9.41 0.21 -8.06
CA PHE A 171 8.81 -0.78 -8.94
C PHE A 171 9.18 -2.20 -8.53
N ASN A 172 8.23 -3.13 -8.73
CA ASN A 172 8.46 -4.55 -8.50
C ASN A 172 9.26 -5.21 -9.65
N ALA A 173 9.72 -6.45 -9.43
CA ALA A 173 10.57 -7.18 -10.39
C ALA A 173 9.90 -7.34 -11.77
N TYR A 174 8.58 -7.59 -11.82
CA TYR A 174 7.86 -7.74 -13.12
C TYR A 174 7.82 -6.43 -13.89
N GLN A 175 7.64 -5.30 -13.22
CA GLN A 175 7.62 -3.97 -13.82
C GLN A 175 9.01 -3.59 -14.34
N VAL A 176 10.07 -3.92 -13.60
CA VAL A 176 11.45 -3.71 -14.02
C VAL A 176 11.73 -4.54 -15.26
N PHE A 177 11.39 -5.84 -15.23
CA PHE A 177 11.57 -6.74 -16.37
C PHE A 177 10.83 -6.26 -17.62
N SER A 178 9.61 -5.76 -17.49
CA SER A 178 8.79 -5.31 -18.63
C SER A 178 9.40 -4.09 -19.34
N ILE A 179 9.90 -3.10 -18.59
CA ILE A 179 10.50 -1.89 -19.17
C ILE A 179 11.90 -2.18 -19.75
N THR A 180 12.76 -2.91 -19.01
CA THR A 180 14.09 -3.29 -19.50
C THR A 180 13.99 -4.29 -20.64
N GLY A 181 13.04 -5.22 -20.58
CA GLY A 181 12.75 -6.18 -21.63
C GLY A 181 12.32 -5.52 -22.94
N PHE A 182 11.60 -4.39 -22.88
CA PHE A 182 11.29 -3.58 -24.06
C PHE A 182 12.58 -3.12 -24.77
N ALA A 183 13.45 -2.46 -24.03
CA ALA A 183 14.69 -1.94 -24.60
C ALA A 183 15.57 -3.06 -25.19
N ILE A 184 15.77 -4.14 -24.42
CA ILE A 184 16.57 -5.30 -24.85
C ILE A 184 15.93 -5.99 -26.06
N GLY A 185 14.63 -6.21 -26.03
CA GLY A 185 13.90 -6.90 -27.11
C GLY A 185 13.94 -6.12 -28.42
N VAL A 186 13.66 -4.80 -28.37
CA VAL A 186 13.75 -3.93 -29.57
C VAL A 186 15.17 -3.93 -30.13
N PHE A 187 16.18 -3.73 -29.24
CA PHE A 187 17.58 -3.71 -29.67
C PHE A 187 18.02 -5.06 -30.29
N ALA A 188 17.68 -6.16 -29.63
CA ALA A 188 17.98 -7.50 -30.13
C ALA A 188 17.28 -7.79 -31.48
N SER A 189 16.05 -7.30 -31.68
CA SER A 189 15.34 -7.45 -32.96
C SER A 189 16.01 -6.70 -34.11
N VAL A 190 16.54 -5.51 -33.83
CA VAL A 190 17.31 -4.73 -34.84
C VAL A 190 18.60 -5.44 -35.21
N ILE A 191 19.37 -5.93 -34.25
CA ILE A 191 20.60 -6.70 -34.51
C ILE A 191 20.29 -7.96 -35.31
N PHE A 192 19.24 -8.70 -34.92
CA PHE A 192 18.83 -9.90 -35.65
C PHE A 192 18.47 -9.60 -37.12
N GLN A 193 17.75 -8.49 -37.37
CA GLN A 193 17.39 -8.06 -38.71
C GLN A 193 18.61 -7.65 -39.56
N LEU A 194 19.63 -7.04 -38.95
CA LEU A 194 20.88 -6.71 -39.66
C LEU A 194 21.60 -7.99 -40.20
N TRP A 195 21.51 -9.10 -39.44
CA TRP A 195 22.10 -10.38 -39.84
C TRP A 195 21.16 -11.20 -40.71
N ASN A 196 19.86 -11.02 -40.60
CA ASN A 196 18.84 -11.80 -41.31
C ASN A 196 17.76 -10.84 -41.90
N PRO A 197 18.09 -10.07 -42.93
CA PRO A 197 17.19 -9.02 -43.45
C PRO A 197 15.87 -9.55 -44.02
N LYS A 198 15.77 -10.86 -44.30
CA LYS A 198 14.52 -11.49 -44.75
C LYS A 198 13.46 -11.61 -43.67
N TYR A 199 13.82 -11.47 -42.37
CA TYR A 199 12.90 -11.63 -41.23
C TYR A 199 12.66 -10.29 -40.51
N VAL A 200 11.56 -9.63 -40.83
CA VAL A 200 11.16 -8.38 -40.18
C VAL A 200 10.37 -8.70 -38.89
N ILE A 201 11.08 -8.91 -37.80
CA ILE A 201 10.51 -9.38 -36.53
C ILE A 201 10.18 -8.24 -35.55
N SER A 202 10.61 -7.02 -35.80
CA SER A 202 10.54 -5.90 -34.83
C SER A 202 9.12 -5.62 -34.35
N ASN A 203 8.12 -5.57 -35.24
CA ASN A 203 6.74 -5.32 -34.86
C ASN A 203 6.16 -6.45 -33.98
N PHE A 204 6.58 -7.70 -34.24
CA PHE A 204 6.19 -8.84 -33.43
C PHE A 204 6.82 -8.78 -32.03
N VAL A 205 8.10 -8.44 -31.95
CA VAL A 205 8.78 -8.21 -30.66
C VAL A 205 8.12 -7.07 -29.90
N CYS A 206 7.77 -5.95 -30.57
CA CYS A 206 7.02 -4.86 -29.94
C CYS A 206 5.67 -5.35 -29.41
N ALA A 207 4.90 -6.14 -30.15
CA ALA A 207 3.63 -6.70 -29.68
C ALA A 207 3.82 -7.58 -28.43
N MET A 208 4.84 -8.44 -28.40
CA MET A 208 5.14 -9.29 -27.25
C MET A 208 5.53 -8.46 -26.01
N VAL A 209 6.33 -7.44 -26.20
CA VAL A 209 6.73 -6.59 -25.07
C VAL A 209 5.58 -5.70 -24.60
N LEU A 210 4.71 -5.20 -25.48
CA LEU A 210 3.48 -4.54 -25.10
C LEU A 210 2.57 -5.46 -24.25
N LEU A 211 2.55 -6.76 -24.53
CA LEU A 211 1.87 -7.75 -23.70
C LEU A 211 2.47 -7.79 -22.28
N PHE A 212 3.80 -7.81 -22.15
CA PHE A 212 4.45 -7.77 -20.82
C PHE A 212 4.17 -6.46 -20.08
N ILE A 213 4.19 -5.32 -20.78
CA ILE A 213 3.82 -4.02 -20.21
C ILE A 213 2.36 -4.03 -19.75
N TYR A 214 1.46 -4.62 -20.55
CA TYR A 214 0.05 -4.76 -20.18
C TYR A 214 -0.11 -5.56 -18.88
N ILE A 215 0.52 -6.71 -18.78
CA ILE A 215 0.45 -7.57 -17.59
C ILE A 215 1.03 -6.85 -16.35
N ALA A 216 2.15 -6.16 -16.50
CA ALA A 216 2.89 -5.56 -15.38
C ALA A 216 2.31 -4.23 -14.89
N PHE A 217 1.75 -3.39 -15.78
CA PHE A 217 1.36 -2.03 -15.47
C PHE A 217 -0.12 -1.72 -15.74
N GLU A 218 -0.73 -2.35 -16.73
CA GLU A 218 -2.06 -2.03 -17.20
C GLU A 218 -3.10 -3.10 -16.82
N ASN A 219 -2.66 -4.25 -16.33
CA ASN A 219 -3.56 -5.27 -15.84
C ASN A 219 -4.24 -4.81 -14.54
N GLN A 220 -5.55 -4.59 -14.62
CA GLN A 220 -6.34 -3.99 -13.55
C GLN A 220 -6.80 -4.96 -12.47
N ALA A 221 -6.54 -6.26 -12.59
CA ALA A 221 -6.78 -7.23 -11.52
C ALA A 221 -6.13 -6.80 -10.19
N TYR A 222 -5.04 -6.01 -10.26
CA TYR A 222 -4.39 -5.39 -9.09
C TYR A 222 -5.28 -4.41 -8.31
N TYR A 223 -6.30 -3.83 -8.94
CA TYR A 223 -7.21 -2.84 -8.35
C TYR A 223 -8.62 -3.37 -8.10
N LEU A 224 -8.90 -4.62 -8.45
CA LEU A 224 -10.18 -5.27 -8.20
C LEU A 224 -10.14 -6.12 -6.93
N HIS A 225 -11.30 -6.35 -6.33
CA HIS A 225 -11.47 -7.23 -5.19
C HIS A 225 -11.83 -8.63 -5.68
N GLY A 226 -10.90 -9.59 -5.53
CA GLY A 226 -11.08 -10.94 -6.06
C GLY A 226 -11.44 -10.93 -7.56
N ASP A 227 -12.34 -11.81 -7.95
CA ASP A 227 -12.89 -11.87 -9.31
C ASP A 227 -14.10 -10.95 -9.54
N THR A 228 -14.40 -10.07 -8.58
CA THR A 228 -15.54 -9.14 -8.65
C THR A 228 -15.22 -7.88 -9.45
N PRO A 229 -16.22 -7.19 -10.03
CA PRO A 229 -16.01 -5.90 -10.67
C PRO A 229 -15.88 -4.72 -9.68
N CYS A 230 -15.86 -4.97 -8.37
CA CYS A 230 -15.69 -3.97 -7.33
C CYS A 230 -14.21 -3.61 -7.16
N TYR A 231 -13.93 -2.34 -6.90
CA TYR A 231 -12.57 -1.89 -6.64
C TYR A 231 -12.11 -2.26 -5.22
N ASN A 232 -10.82 -2.52 -5.04
CA ASN A 232 -10.21 -2.85 -3.75
C ASN A 232 -9.69 -1.61 -3.01
N ARG A 233 -9.16 -1.82 -1.78
CA ARG A 233 -8.55 -0.79 -0.92
C ARG A 233 -7.50 0.06 -1.63
N ARG A 234 -6.66 -0.53 -2.50
CA ARG A 234 -5.62 0.21 -3.25
C ARG A 234 -6.23 1.20 -4.24
N ALA A 235 -7.30 0.79 -4.91
CA ALA A 235 -8.04 1.66 -5.82
C ALA A 235 -8.72 2.80 -5.06
N PHE A 236 -9.27 2.51 -3.88
CA PHE A 236 -9.89 3.48 -2.98
C PHE A 236 -8.89 4.57 -2.58
N ILE A 237 -7.75 4.22 -1.98
CA ILE A 237 -6.70 5.16 -1.58
C ILE A 237 -6.27 6.04 -2.77
N LYS A 238 -6.11 5.43 -3.94
CA LYS A 238 -5.74 6.17 -5.16
C LYS A 238 -6.84 7.11 -5.65
N SER A 239 -8.12 6.77 -5.44
CA SER A 239 -9.25 7.63 -5.74
C SER A 239 -9.26 8.86 -4.84
N ILE A 240 -9.09 8.67 -3.53
CA ILE A 240 -8.98 9.76 -2.55
C ILE A 240 -7.84 10.72 -2.92
N HIS A 241 -6.62 10.21 -3.16
CA HIS A 241 -5.48 11.05 -3.60
C HIS A 241 -5.77 11.84 -4.89
N ARG A 242 -6.54 11.25 -5.81
CA ARG A 242 -6.91 11.94 -7.05
C ARG A 242 -7.89 13.10 -6.78
N ASN A 243 -8.89 12.89 -5.93
CA ASN A 243 -9.87 13.92 -5.59
C ASN A 243 -9.20 15.09 -4.86
N MET A 244 -8.31 14.81 -3.91
CA MET A 244 -7.46 15.82 -3.27
C MET A 244 -6.67 16.67 -4.27
N LYS A 245 -5.99 16.01 -5.22
CA LYS A 245 -5.17 16.72 -6.23
C LYS A 245 -5.99 17.62 -7.15
N HIS A 246 -7.26 17.28 -7.38
CA HIS A 246 -8.16 18.06 -8.22
C HIS A 246 -9.01 19.07 -7.45
N LYS A 247 -8.76 19.19 -6.14
CA LYS A 247 -9.42 20.19 -5.28
C LYS A 247 -10.95 20.09 -5.39
N ARG A 248 -11.51 18.91 -5.14
CA ARG A 248 -12.93 18.63 -5.25
C ARG A 248 -13.50 18.20 -3.93
N ASP A 249 -14.63 18.79 -3.57
CA ASP A 249 -15.46 18.27 -2.50
C ASP A 249 -16.14 16.98 -2.93
N TYR A 250 -16.19 16.01 -2.05
CA TYR A 250 -16.82 14.71 -2.31
C TYR A 250 -17.37 14.11 -1.02
N VAL A 251 -18.27 13.15 -1.19
CA VAL A 251 -18.81 12.36 -0.09
C VAL A 251 -18.20 10.97 -0.11
N THR A 252 -17.79 10.50 1.04
CA THR A 252 -17.40 9.11 1.26
C THR A 252 -18.38 8.46 2.21
N MET A 253 -19.02 7.38 1.76
CA MET A 253 -19.88 6.54 2.58
C MET A 253 -19.07 5.33 3.01
N ALA A 254 -18.77 5.20 4.31
CA ALA A 254 -18.24 3.96 4.88
C ALA A 254 -19.41 3.03 5.21
N ILE A 255 -19.26 1.76 4.90
CA ILE A 255 -20.29 0.74 5.10
C ILE A 255 -19.63 -0.45 5.78
N HIS A 256 -20.01 -0.70 7.03
CA HIS A 256 -19.53 -1.85 7.82
C HIS A 256 -20.66 -2.86 8.01
N ILE A 257 -20.32 -4.13 8.15
CA ILE A 257 -21.30 -5.18 8.42
C ILE A 257 -21.45 -5.32 9.94
N LYS A 258 -22.66 -5.11 10.43
CA LYS A 258 -22.96 -5.26 11.85
C LYS A 258 -22.77 -6.71 12.31
N ASP A 259 -22.20 -6.88 13.52
CA ASP A 259 -21.96 -8.18 14.16
C ASP A 259 -21.15 -9.17 13.29
N PHE A 260 -20.19 -8.65 12.50
CA PHE A 260 -19.41 -9.44 11.55
C PHE A 260 -18.61 -10.58 12.21
N GLU A 261 -18.09 -10.36 13.43
CA GLU A 261 -17.39 -11.42 14.17
C GLU A 261 -18.27 -12.66 14.42
N ASN A 262 -19.55 -12.45 14.76
CA ASN A 262 -20.51 -13.53 14.92
C ASN A 262 -20.79 -14.24 13.59
N LEU A 263 -20.87 -13.48 12.50
CA LEU A 263 -20.98 -14.05 11.15
C LEU A 263 -19.74 -14.87 10.79
N MET A 264 -18.53 -14.37 11.07
CA MET A 264 -17.28 -15.10 10.86
C MET A 264 -17.20 -16.41 11.64
N ARG A 265 -17.63 -16.41 12.92
CA ARG A 265 -17.67 -17.64 13.74
C ARG A 265 -18.62 -18.70 13.16
N ASN A 266 -19.75 -18.27 12.59
CA ASN A 266 -20.76 -19.17 12.04
C ASN A 266 -20.43 -19.67 10.63
N LEU A 267 -19.89 -18.82 9.77
CA LEU A 267 -19.61 -19.11 8.35
C LEU A 267 -18.19 -19.63 8.09
N GLY A 268 -17.29 -19.44 9.05
CA GLY A 268 -15.86 -19.61 8.85
C GLY A 268 -15.27 -18.60 7.87
N ARG A 269 -13.95 -18.64 7.68
CA ARG A 269 -13.23 -17.68 6.83
C ARG A 269 -13.68 -17.75 5.37
N ALA A 270 -13.82 -18.95 4.83
CA ALA A 270 -14.23 -19.13 3.43
C ALA A 270 -15.65 -18.59 3.15
N GLY A 271 -16.57 -18.77 4.11
CA GLY A 271 -17.94 -18.24 3.99
C GLY A 271 -17.97 -16.71 4.10
N ALA A 272 -17.14 -16.12 4.96
CA ALA A 272 -17.01 -14.67 5.08
C ALA A 272 -16.44 -14.04 3.80
N ASP A 273 -15.41 -14.65 3.21
CA ASP A 273 -14.83 -14.20 1.94
C ASP A 273 -15.86 -14.29 0.80
N ALA A 274 -16.61 -15.40 0.70
CA ALA A 274 -17.69 -15.56 -0.28
C ALA A 274 -18.81 -14.50 -0.09
N LEU A 275 -19.18 -14.20 1.16
CA LEU A 275 -20.16 -13.16 1.47
C LEU A 275 -19.65 -11.78 1.03
N SER A 276 -18.39 -11.44 1.35
CA SER A 276 -17.76 -10.20 0.93
C SER A 276 -17.76 -10.03 -0.59
N GLU A 277 -17.43 -11.08 -1.35
CA GLU A 277 -17.49 -11.06 -2.81
C GLU A 277 -18.91 -10.80 -3.33
N ARG A 278 -19.93 -11.43 -2.76
CA ARG A 278 -21.34 -11.21 -3.16
C ARG A 278 -21.81 -9.79 -2.85
N ILE A 279 -21.39 -9.23 -1.72
CA ILE A 279 -21.67 -7.82 -1.40
C ILE A 279 -20.97 -6.91 -2.41
N ALA A 280 -19.69 -7.14 -2.68
CA ALA A 280 -18.89 -6.36 -3.63
C ALA A 280 -19.49 -6.39 -5.05
N GLU A 281 -19.93 -7.56 -5.53
CA GLU A 281 -20.64 -7.69 -6.81
C GLU A 281 -21.93 -6.86 -6.85
N ARG A 282 -22.75 -6.96 -5.79
CA ARG A 282 -24.02 -6.22 -5.73
C ARG A 282 -23.78 -4.73 -5.65
N MET A 283 -22.86 -4.27 -4.80
CA MET A 283 -22.47 -2.86 -4.72
C MET A 283 -21.96 -2.31 -6.06
N SER A 284 -21.15 -3.09 -6.76
CA SER A 284 -20.66 -2.68 -8.09
C SER A 284 -21.78 -2.55 -9.13
N ARG A 285 -22.88 -3.30 -9.01
CA ARG A 285 -24.06 -3.13 -9.89
C ARG A 285 -24.80 -1.83 -9.60
N TYR A 286 -24.89 -1.41 -8.32
CA TYR A 286 -25.58 -0.17 -7.92
C TYR A 286 -24.74 1.08 -8.14
N PHE A 287 -23.45 1.04 -7.83
CA PHE A 287 -22.56 2.20 -7.77
C PHE A 287 -21.45 2.20 -8.84
N GLY A 288 -21.29 1.13 -9.58
CA GLY A 288 -20.34 1.06 -10.68
C GLY A 288 -18.90 1.30 -10.24
N LYS A 289 -18.30 2.41 -10.70
CA LYS A 289 -16.91 2.80 -10.42
C LYS A 289 -16.72 3.51 -9.07
N GLU A 290 -17.78 3.80 -8.36
CA GLU A 290 -17.78 4.48 -7.07
C GLU A 290 -17.76 3.52 -5.89
N ALA A 291 -17.94 2.20 -6.15
CA ALA A 291 -17.94 1.15 -5.14
C ALA A 291 -16.55 0.56 -4.91
N TYR A 292 -16.19 0.43 -3.64
CA TYR A 292 -14.92 -0.12 -3.18
C TYR A 292 -15.17 -1.14 -2.07
N CYS A 293 -14.40 -2.24 -2.08
CA CYS A 293 -14.24 -3.16 -0.97
C CYS A 293 -12.91 -2.82 -0.28
N ILE A 294 -12.99 -2.40 0.98
CA ILE A 294 -11.83 -1.97 1.75
C ILE A 294 -11.23 -3.14 2.51
N ASP A 295 -12.13 -3.93 3.14
CA ASP A 295 -11.80 -5.17 3.84
C ASP A 295 -12.96 -6.15 3.69
N VAL A 296 -12.85 -7.35 4.27
CA VAL A 296 -13.86 -8.42 4.18
C VAL A 296 -15.24 -7.96 4.66
N ASN A 297 -15.29 -7.10 5.68
CA ASN A 297 -16.50 -6.56 6.30
C ASN A 297 -16.73 -5.07 6.04
N SER A 298 -15.85 -4.41 5.26
CA SER A 298 -15.81 -2.96 5.13
C SER A 298 -15.82 -2.54 3.66
N PHE A 299 -16.79 -1.70 3.29
CA PHE A 299 -17.01 -1.21 1.94
C PHE A 299 -17.09 0.31 1.91
N ALA A 300 -16.88 0.90 0.74
CA ALA A 300 -17.02 2.34 0.54
C ALA A 300 -17.74 2.67 -0.75
N VAL A 301 -18.43 3.82 -0.72
CA VAL A 301 -18.88 4.53 -1.93
C VAL A 301 -18.27 5.93 -1.90
N VAL A 302 -17.57 6.33 -2.97
CA VAL A 302 -16.99 7.67 -3.11
C VAL A 302 -17.69 8.38 -4.26
N HIS A 303 -18.41 9.45 -3.95
CA HIS A 303 -19.21 10.20 -4.92
C HIS A 303 -18.75 11.66 -5.00
N GLU A 304 -18.64 12.21 -6.21
CA GLU A 304 -18.33 13.62 -6.45
C GLU A 304 -19.58 14.48 -6.21
N GLY A 305 -19.48 15.49 -5.32
CA GLY A 305 -20.56 16.39 -4.94
C GLY A 305 -21.31 15.99 -3.67
N ILE A 306 -21.73 16.99 -2.92
CA ILE A 306 -22.30 16.84 -1.56
C ILE A 306 -23.83 16.62 -1.60
N ASP A 307 -24.51 17.05 -2.66
CA ASP A 307 -25.97 17.16 -2.73
C ASP A 307 -26.73 15.82 -2.86
N SER A 308 -26.05 14.68 -2.81
CA SER A 308 -26.63 13.36 -3.12
C SER A 308 -26.65 12.35 -1.97
N ILE A 309 -26.34 12.74 -0.74
CA ILE A 309 -26.17 11.82 0.41
C ILE A 309 -27.43 10.98 0.67
N GLU A 310 -28.60 11.60 0.75
CA GLU A 310 -29.86 10.88 0.98
C GLU A 310 -30.15 9.85 -0.11
N LYS A 311 -29.87 10.21 -1.36
CA LYS A 311 -30.06 9.32 -2.50
C LYS A 311 -29.08 8.14 -2.44
N ILE A 312 -27.81 8.38 -2.12
CA ILE A 312 -26.78 7.34 -1.99
C ILE A 312 -27.12 6.42 -0.83
N THR A 313 -27.49 6.98 0.33
CA THR A 313 -27.92 6.22 1.52
C THR A 313 -29.12 5.31 1.20
N SER A 314 -30.11 5.84 0.49
CA SER A 314 -31.28 5.08 0.04
C SER A 314 -30.88 3.93 -0.90
N LEU A 315 -29.93 4.14 -1.81
CA LEU A 315 -29.42 3.10 -2.71
C LEU A 315 -28.59 2.05 -1.96
N ILE A 316 -27.79 2.45 -0.95
CA ILE A 316 -27.07 1.51 -0.10
C ILE A 316 -28.07 0.62 0.65
N LYS A 317 -29.09 1.20 1.31
CA LYS A 317 -30.13 0.43 1.99
C LYS A 317 -30.80 -0.58 1.06
N LYS A 318 -31.17 -0.16 -0.17
CA LYS A 318 -31.73 -1.08 -1.21
C LYS A 318 -30.74 -2.19 -1.58
N CYS A 319 -29.45 -1.90 -1.64
CA CYS A 319 -28.43 -2.92 -1.92
C CYS A 319 -28.39 -4.02 -0.86
N PHE A 320 -28.72 -3.71 0.38
CA PHE A 320 -28.70 -4.64 1.52
C PHE A 320 -30.09 -5.19 1.91
N ASP A 321 -31.18 -4.78 1.25
CA ASP A 321 -32.55 -5.24 1.55
C ASP A 321 -32.71 -6.75 1.34
N ALA A 322 -32.23 -7.28 0.23
CA ALA A 322 -32.31 -8.70 -0.08
C ALA A 322 -31.13 -9.48 0.50
N PRO A 323 -31.34 -10.71 1.02
CA PRO A 323 -30.27 -11.57 1.48
C PRO A 323 -29.22 -11.84 0.38
N PHE A 324 -28.03 -12.25 0.79
CA PHE A 324 -26.93 -12.59 -0.11
C PHE A 324 -26.83 -14.11 -0.23
N PRO A 325 -26.91 -14.67 -1.46
CA PRO A 325 -26.67 -16.08 -1.68
C PRO A 325 -25.18 -16.37 -1.60
N ILE A 326 -24.78 -17.27 -0.72
CA ILE A 326 -23.41 -17.81 -0.63
C ILE A 326 -23.45 -19.32 -0.74
N GLU A 327 -22.38 -19.91 -1.21
CA GLU A 327 -22.23 -21.36 -1.33
C GLU A 327 -21.00 -21.78 -0.52
N ILE A 328 -21.23 -22.64 0.47
CA ILE A 328 -20.18 -23.17 1.35
C ILE A 328 -20.24 -24.69 1.27
N GLU A 329 -19.17 -25.34 0.84
CA GLU A 329 -19.08 -26.82 0.76
C GLU A 329 -20.26 -27.49 0.01
N ASN A 330 -20.76 -26.84 -1.07
CA ASN A 330 -21.95 -27.24 -1.86
C ASN A 330 -23.32 -27.04 -1.16
N ASP A 331 -23.37 -26.30 -0.05
CA ASP A 331 -24.61 -25.88 0.58
C ASP A 331 -24.89 -24.41 0.29
N ALA A 332 -26.05 -24.13 -0.31
CA ALA A 332 -26.47 -22.78 -0.67
C ALA A 332 -27.22 -22.13 0.50
N GLN A 333 -26.67 -21.06 1.05
CA GLN A 333 -27.24 -20.32 2.18
C GLN A 333 -27.61 -18.90 1.78
N MET A 334 -28.66 -18.36 2.38
CA MET A 334 -29.14 -17.00 2.20
C MET A 334 -28.83 -16.17 3.46
N ILE A 335 -27.83 -15.28 3.39
CA ILE A 335 -27.37 -14.50 4.53
C ILE A 335 -27.96 -13.10 4.49
N LYS A 336 -28.71 -12.74 5.52
CA LYS A 336 -29.18 -11.37 5.74
C LYS A 336 -28.07 -10.57 6.46
N VAL A 337 -27.75 -9.41 5.93
CA VAL A 337 -26.70 -8.53 6.45
C VAL A 337 -27.32 -7.17 6.77
N ILE A 338 -26.91 -6.59 7.88
CA ILE A 338 -27.31 -5.23 8.29
C ILE A 338 -26.10 -4.31 8.09
N PRO A 339 -26.18 -3.32 7.20
CA PRO A 339 -25.12 -2.35 7.01
C PRO A 339 -25.18 -1.26 8.10
N VAL A 340 -24.04 -0.91 8.64
CA VAL A 340 -23.80 0.32 9.39
C VAL A 340 -23.18 1.33 8.43
N ILE A 341 -23.81 2.48 8.26
CA ILE A 341 -23.43 3.47 7.24
C ILE A 341 -22.95 4.75 7.93
N THR A 342 -21.73 5.16 7.61
CA THR A 342 -21.17 6.45 8.03
C THR A 342 -20.95 7.32 6.81
N ALA A 343 -21.70 8.41 6.70
CA ALA A 343 -21.54 9.41 5.66
C ALA A 343 -20.56 10.49 6.13
N MET A 344 -19.58 10.82 5.30
CA MET A 344 -18.56 11.81 5.59
C MET A 344 -18.47 12.82 4.46
N HIS A 345 -18.63 14.10 4.78
CA HIS A 345 -18.35 15.20 3.86
C HIS A 345 -16.84 15.47 3.89
N ILE A 346 -16.20 15.45 2.75
CA ILE A 346 -14.77 15.66 2.62
C ILE A 346 -14.53 16.93 1.81
N HIS A 347 -13.97 17.93 2.46
CA HIS A 347 -13.59 19.18 1.82
C HIS A 347 -12.17 19.13 1.23
N GLU A 348 -11.85 20.11 0.40
CA GLU A 348 -10.56 20.21 -0.28
C GLU A 348 -9.39 20.15 0.69
N GLY A 349 -8.51 19.16 0.50
CA GLY A 349 -7.25 19.05 1.26
C GLY A 349 -7.39 18.55 2.71
N GLU A 350 -8.59 18.17 3.13
CA GLU A 350 -8.89 17.84 4.53
C GLU A 350 -8.30 16.50 4.99
N ILE A 351 -8.19 15.51 4.09
CA ILE A 351 -7.75 14.15 4.44
C ILE A 351 -6.83 13.54 3.39
N GLU A 352 -5.79 12.84 3.83
CA GLU A 352 -4.94 12.04 2.93
C GLU A 352 -5.47 10.61 2.75
N GLY A 353 -5.04 9.94 1.66
CA GLY A 353 -5.58 8.61 1.31
C GLY A 353 -5.26 7.53 2.34
N TYR A 354 -4.13 7.63 3.06
CA TYR A 354 -3.79 6.70 4.13
C TYR A 354 -4.60 6.98 5.41
N GLU A 355 -4.81 8.25 5.76
CA GLU A 355 -5.68 8.67 6.89
C GLU A 355 -7.11 8.16 6.68
N MET A 356 -7.63 8.27 5.46
CA MET A 356 -8.95 7.75 5.12
C MET A 356 -9.03 6.22 5.31
N ALA A 357 -8.00 5.49 4.90
CA ALA A 357 -7.98 4.04 5.05
C ALA A 357 -7.90 3.62 6.54
N GLU A 358 -7.25 4.41 7.37
CA GLU A 358 -7.17 4.20 8.81
C GLU A 358 -8.46 4.59 9.52
N LEU A 359 -9.07 5.69 9.09
CA LEU A 359 -10.37 6.13 9.57
C LEU A 359 -11.43 5.02 9.37
N PHE A 360 -11.44 4.36 8.21
CA PHE A 360 -12.37 3.25 7.97
C PHE A 360 -12.21 2.12 9.00
N ARG A 361 -10.98 1.79 9.39
CA ARG A 361 -10.74 0.77 10.43
C ARG A 361 -11.24 1.20 11.80
N LYS A 362 -11.05 2.48 12.17
CA LYS A 362 -11.55 3.01 13.46
C LYS A 362 -13.07 3.13 13.50
N LEU A 363 -13.72 3.47 12.38
CA LEU A 363 -15.18 3.57 12.32
C LEU A 363 -15.87 2.24 12.58
N GLU A 364 -15.22 1.11 12.32
CA GLU A 364 -15.73 -0.22 12.66
C GLU A 364 -15.97 -0.38 14.15
N ASP A 365 -15.04 0.12 14.97
CA ASP A 365 -15.09 0.03 16.43
C ASP A 365 -16.02 1.09 17.07
N MET A 366 -16.21 2.23 16.40
CA MET A 366 -16.91 3.40 16.96
C MET A 366 -18.42 3.43 16.70
N THR A 367 -18.92 2.74 15.66
CA THR A 367 -20.30 2.96 15.18
C THR A 367 -21.29 1.93 15.74
N LEU A 368 -22.07 2.33 16.74
CA LEU A 368 -23.19 1.55 17.29
C LEU A 368 -24.52 1.83 16.55
N GLN A 369 -24.63 2.95 15.83
CA GLN A 369 -25.84 3.37 15.12
C GLN A 369 -25.82 2.90 13.66
N GLU A 370 -26.98 2.55 13.09
CA GLU A 370 -27.10 2.09 11.71
C GLU A 370 -26.78 3.18 10.68
N TYR A 371 -26.91 4.45 11.04
CA TYR A 371 -26.55 5.59 10.19
C TYR A 371 -26.03 6.75 11.03
N VAL A 372 -24.88 7.29 10.62
CA VAL A 372 -24.28 8.51 11.19
C VAL A 372 -23.76 9.37 10.04
N GLU A 373 -23.91 10.69 10.15
CA GLU A 373 -23.40 11.66 9.20
C GLU A 373 -22.48 12.67 9.89
N TYR A 374 -21.29 12.84 9.33
CA TYR A 374 -20.30 13.82 9.75
C TYR A 374 -20.14 14.88 8.66
N THR A 375 -20.50 16.10 8.97
CA THR A 375 -20.28 17.29 8.12
C THR A 375 -18.88 17.87 8.30
N ASP A 376 -18.28 17.64 9.47
CA ASP A 376 -16.88 17.92 9.79
C ASP A 376 -16.22 16.62 10.30
N ILE A 377 -15.17 16.20 9.65
CA ILE A 377 -14.44 14.97 9.98
C ILE A 377 -13.23 15.21 10.89
N SER A 378 -12.98 16.44 11.30
CA SER A 378 -11.83 16.79 12.15
C SER A 378 -11.84 16.04 13.47
N GLU A 379 -13.02 15.84 14.08
CA GLU A 379 -13.17 15.06 15.31
C GLU A 379 -12.72 13.60 15.15
N LEU A 380 -12.92 13.04 13.96
CA LEU A 380 -12.51 11.68 13.62
C LEU A 380 -11.03 11.60 13.26
N LEU A 381 -10.48 12.65 12.65
CA LEU A 381 -9.10 12.69 12.16
C LEU A 381 -8.08 13.07 13.23
N ASN A 382 -8.45 13.98 14.15
CA ASN A 382 -7.53 14.46 15.17
C ASN A 382 -6.92 13.33 16.02
N PRO A 383 -7.67 12.30 16.49
CA PRO A 383 -7.08 11.17 17.19
C PRO A 383 -6.12 10.33 16.33
N ILE A 384 -6.40 10.19 15.02
CA ILE A 384 -5.53 9.48 14.09
C ILE A 384 -4.22 10.24 13.87
N ARG A 385 -4.31 11.55 13.66
CA ARG A 385 -3.15 12.42 13.46
C ARG A 385 -2.29 12.46 14.71
N ARG A 386 -2.92 12.54 15.88
CA ARG A 386 -2.21 12.54 17.16
C ARG A 386 -1.50 11.21 17.43
N GLU A 387 -2.12 10.08 17.11
CA GLU A 387 -1.49 8.75 17.21
C GLU A 387 -0.25 8.67 16.29
N ASN A 388 -0.34 9.12 15.04
CA ASN A 388 0.78 9.14 14.10
C ASN A 388 1.90 10.11 14.53
N GLU A 389 1.56 11.26 15.10
CA GLU A 389 2.52 12.19 15.69
C GLU A 389 3.27 11.53 16.85
N LEU A 390 2.55 10.89 17.76
CA LEU A 390 3.12 10.18 18.90
C LEU A 390 4.08 9.06 18.47
N ILE A 391 3.73 8.27 17.45
CA ILE A 391 4.63 7.25 16.89
C ILE A 391 5.94 7.90 16.43
N GLY A 392 5.85 9.02 15.70
CA GLY A 392 7.03 9.75 15.26
C GLY A 392 7.88 10.33 16.40
N ILE A 393 7.26 10.75 17.51
CA ILE A 393 7.98 11.21 18.72
C ILE A 393 8.63 10.01 19.41
N ILE A 394 7.92 8.90 19.60
CA ILE A 394 8.44 7.67 20.20
C ILE A 394 9.69 7.18 19.46
N ASP A 395 9.62 7.08 18.13
CA ASP A 395 10.75 6.62 17.30
C ASP A 395 11.99 7.50 17.50
N ARG A 396 11.83 8.83 17.44
CA ARG A 396 12.93 9.78 17.67
C ARG A 396 13.50 9.70 19.08
N THR A 397 12.62 9.53 20.09
CA THR A 397 13.03 9.43 21.50
C THR A 397 13.81 8.13 21.75
N LEU A 398 13.42 7.04 21.10
CA LEU A 398 14.18 5.77 21.11
C LEU A 398 15.54 5.92 20.43
N GLU A 399 15.62 6.53 19.24
CA GLU A 399 16.88 6.73 18.53
C GLU A 399 17.86 7.62 19.29
N SER A 400 17.36 8.63 20.01
CA SER A 400 18.18 9.56 20.80
C SER A 400 18.42 9.12 22.25
N ASN A 401 17.82 8.01 22.71
CA ASN A 401 17.81 7.55 24.10
C ASN A 401 17.43 8.67 25.09
N SER A 402 16.39 9.47 24.76
CA SER A 402 16.01 10.65 25.52
C SER A 402 14.75 10.48 26.38
N PHE A 403 14.35 9.24 26.66
CA PHE A 403 13.38 8.96 27.73
C PHE A 403 13.97 9.32 29.07
N GLU A 404 13.10 9.65 30.03
CA GLU A 404 13.49 9.89 31.42
C GLU A 404 12.73 8.91 32.31
N VAL A 405 13.34 8.50 33.43
CA VAL A 405 12.67 7.72 34.47
C VAL A 405 12.56 8.57 35.71
N TYR A 406 11.33 8.70 36.21
CA TYR A 406 11.03 9.34 37.48
C TYR A 406 10.76 8.25 38.51
N TYR A 407 11.12 8.51 39.76
CA TYR A 407 11.00 7.53 40.84
C TYR A 407 10.06 8.09 41.91
N GLN A 408 8.92 7.42 42.08
CA GLN A 408 7.93 7.80 43.10
C GLN A 408 8.11 6.96 44.38
N PRO A 409 8.45 7.58 45.51
CA PRO A 409 8.61 6.83 46.75
C PRO A 409 7.28 6.33 47.29
N ILE A 410 7.27 5.09 47.79
CA ILE A 410 6.14 4.46 48.46
C ILE A 410 6.41 4.38 49.97
N LEU A 411 5.48 4.89 50.78
CA LEU A 411 5.58 4.95 52.24
C LEU A 411 4.96 3.72 52.88
N ASP A 412 5.69 3.11 53.81
CA ASP A 412 5.14 2.11 54.74
C ASP A 412 4.38 2.83 55.88
N VAL A 413 3.09 2.56 55.99
CA VAL A 413 2.23 3.18 56.97
C VAL A 413 2.56 2.77 58.42
N GLU A 414 3.07 1.54 58.62
CA GLU A 414 3.40 1.04 59.96
C GLU A 414 4.73 1.61 60.48
N SER A 415 5.77 1.60 59.65
CA SER A 415 7.08 2.12 60.04
C SER A 415 7.27 3.61 59.82
N GLY A 416 6.43 4.23 58.95
CA GLY A 416 6.56 5.62 58.50
C GLY A 416 7.79 5.83 57.60
N GLY A 417 8.45 4.76 57.13
CA GLY A 417 9.60 4.82 56.25
C GLY A 417 9.26 4.56 54.79
N HIS A 418 10.13 4.95 53.85
CA HIS A 418 10.01 4.59 52.44
C HIS A 418 10.60 3.21 52.22
N ILE A 419 9.81 2.29 51.67
CA ILE A 419 10.19 0.89 51.48
C ILE A 419 10.36 0.50 50.02
N CYS A 420 9.78 1.30 49.10
CA CYS A 420 9.77 1.05 47.67
C CYS A 420 9.84 2.36 46.89
N ALA A 421 10.33 2.29 45.68
CA ALA A 421 10.23 3.37 44.71
C ALA A 421 9.72 2.81 43.37
N GLU A 422 8.68 3.42 42.83
CA GLU A 422 8.11 3.05 41.55
C GLU A 422 8.80 3.82 40.41
N ALA A 423 9.28 3.10 39.41
CA ALA A 423 9.91 3.65 38.22
C ALA A 423 8.85 4.03 37.18
N LEU A 424 8.77 5.29 36.85
CA LEU A 424 7.76 5.87 35.97
C LEU A 424 8.41 6.52 34.76
N VAL A 425 8.23 5.95 33.58
CA VAL A 425 8.76 6.49 32.31
C VAL A 425 8.13 7.85 31.99
N ARG A 426 8.97 8.75 31.47
CA ARG A 426 8.56 10.08 30.98
C ARG A 426 9.12 10.31 29.60
N MET A 427 8.31 10.96 28.76
CA MET A 427 8.67 11.34 27.40
C MET A 427 8.35 12.82 27.16
N LYS A 428 9.18 13.50 26.39
CA LYS A 428 8.98 14.91 26.01
C LYS A 428 8.75 15.04 24.51
N ASP A 429 7.95 16.04 24.13
CA ASP A 429 7.85 16.47 22.74
C ASP A 429 9.06 17.30 22.29
N GLU A 430 9.05 17.76 21.02
CA GLU A 430 10.12 18.59 20.45
C GLU A 430 10.30 19.93 21.15
N ASP A 431 9.24 20.46 21.79
CA ASP A 431 9.27 21.70 22.56
C ASP A 431 9.72 21.48 24.02
N GLY A 432 10.02 20.25 24.41
CA GLY A 432 10.45 19.88 25.74
C GLY A 432 9.31 19.73 26.76
N LYS A 433 8.07 19.71 26.33
CA LYS A 433 6.89 19.49 27.17
C LYS A 433 6.65 17.99 27.39
N TYR A 434 6.33 17.61 28.62
CA TYR A 434 6.01 16.22 28.93
C TYR A 434 4.69 15.77 28.27
N ILE A 435 4.74 14.58 27.68
CA ILE A 435 3.58 13.86 27.17
C ILE A 435 3.14 12.85 28.25
N SER A 436 1.84 12.79 28.51
CA SER A 436 1.30 11.86 29.53
C SER A 436 1.59 10.40 29.16
N PRO A 437 2.03 9.57 30.12
CA PRO A 437 2.10 8.13 29.93
C PRO A 437 0.79 7.50 29.45
N GLU A 438 -0.35 7.96 29.96
CA GLU A 438 -1.68 7.53 29.55
C GLU A 438 -1.95 7.77 28.05
N GLU A 439 -1.24 8.72 27.43
CA GLU A 439 -1.38 9.06 26.02
C GLU A 439 -0.44 8.23 25.14
N PHE A 440 0.84 8.09 25.50
CA PHE A 440 1.82 7.44 24.62
C PHE A 440 2.00 5.94 24.85
N ILE A 441 1.78 5.42 26.06
CA ILE A 441 1.95 3.98 26.36
C ILE A 441 0.97 3.12 25.54
N PRO A 442 -0.34 3.42 25.46
CA PRO A 442 -1.26 2.64 24.61
C PRO A 442 -0.86 2.64 23.13
N VAL A 443 -0.32 3.77 22.64
CA VAL A 443 0.19 3.87 21.27
C VAL A 443 1.45 3.01 21.08
N ALA A 444 2.36 3.02 22.05
CA ALA A 444 3.58 2.21 22.03
C ALA A 444 3.27 0.71 22.11
N GLU A 445 2.28 0.28 22.90
CA GLU A 445 1.82 -1.11 22.98
C GLU A 445 1.23 -1.59 21.66
N LYS A 446 0.30 -0.82 21.09
CA LYS A 446 -0.35 -1.12 19.81
C LYS A 446 0.63 -1.30 18.66
N ASN A 447 1.75 -0.56 18.69
CA ASN A 447 2.77 -0.58 17.65
C ASN A 447 4.03 -1.40 18.05
N CYS A 448 3.97 -2.15 19.14
CA CYS A 448 5.08 -2.93 19.70
C CYS A 448 6.34 -2.11 20.07
N CYS A 449 6.29 -0.77 20.03
CA CYS A 449 7.38 0.10 20.47
C CYS A 449 7.59 0.04 21.98
N ILE A 450 6.61 -0.45 22.73
CA ILE A 450 6.71 -0.63 24.17
C ILE A 450 7.82 -1.64 24.57
N ILE A 451 8.17 -2.59 23.69
CA ILE A 451 9.21 -3.58 23.97
C ILE A 451 10.58 -2.90 24.13
N PRO A 452 11.11 -2.15 23.15
CA PRO A 452 12.38 -1.44 23.33
C PRO A 452 12.31 -0.35 24.42
N ILE A 453 11.17 0.34 24.60
CA ILE A 453 10.99 1.29 25.70
C ILE A 453 11.12 0.59 27.04
N GLY A 454 10.39 -0.50 27.26
CA GLY A 454 10.39 -1.24 28.51
C GLY A 454 11.75 -1.86 28.83
N SER A 455 12.47 -2.37 27.81
CA SER A 455 13.84 -2.88 28.00
C SER A 455 14.78 -1.77 28.46
N TRP A 456 14.68 -0.57 27.87
CA TRP A 456 15.45 0.60 28.29
C TRP A 456 15.08 1.05 29.72
N VAL A 457 13.79 1.10 30.05
CA VAL A 457 13.30 1.46 31.41
C VAL A 457 13.82 0.49 32.46
N ILE A 458 13.78 -0.83 32.20
CA ILE A 458 14.32 -1.85 33.10
C ILE A 458 15.82 -1.63 33.33
N GLU A 459 16.58 -1.46 32.26
CA GLU A 459 18.03 -1.27 32.36
C GLU A 459 18.36 0.02 33.14
N GLU A 460 17.71 1.14 32.81
CA GLU A 460 17.94 2.43 33.47
C GLU A 460 17.54 2.39 34.95
N SER A 461 16.42 1.76 35.27
CA SER A 461 15.92 1.65 36.66
C SER A 461 16.87 0.78 37.51
N ILE A 462 17.30 -0.36 37.01
CA ILE A 462 18.22 -1.25 37.72
C ILE A 462 19.61 -0.61 37.85
N ARG A 463 20.11 0.10 36.83
CA ARG A 463 21.35 0.86 36.88
C ARG A 463 21.29 1.94 37.98
N THR A 464 20.29 2.77 37.96
CA THR A 464 20.07 3.86 38.93
C THR A 464 19.93 3.31 40.34
N PHE A 465 19.16 2.23 40.51
CA PHE A 465 19.04 1.54 41.80
C PHE A 465 20.38 1.05 42.33
N SER A 466 21.21 0.41 41.50
CA SER A 466 22.57 -0.05 41.89
C SER A 466 23.46 1.11 42.33
N GLU A 467 23.36 2.28 41.65
CA GLU A 467 24.12 3.49 42.01
C GLU A 467 23.67 4.04 43.37
N TRP A 468 22.37 4.21 43.58
CA TRP A 468 21.81 4.70 44.84
C TRP A 468 22.13 3.78 46.03
N ARG A 469 22.06 2.46 45.81
CA ARG A 469 22.42 1.50 46.82
C ARG A 469 23.87 1.64 47.25
N LYS A 470 24.78 1.85 46.33
CA LYS A 470 26.22 2.06 46.63
C LYS A 470 26.45 3.39 47.33
N GLU A 471 25.74 4.43 46.98
CA GLU A 471 25.91 5.79 47.49
C GLU A 471 25.28 5.96 48.89
N TYR A 472 24.04 5.50 49.06
CA TYR A 472 23.27 5.74 50.29
C TYR A 472 23.15 4.54 51.22
N GLY A 473 23.35 3.31 50.74
CA GLY A 473 23.28 2.09 51.54
C GLY A 473 21.90 1.78 52.15
N ILE A 474 20.82 2.40 51.59
CA ILE A 474 19.47 2.23 52.08
C ILE A 474 18.80 1.03 51.43
N PRO A 475 18.29 0.05 52.16
CA PRO A 475 17.53 -1.06 51.58
C PRO A 475 16.13 -0.58 51.20
N PHE A 476 15.76 -0.68 49.92
CA PHE A 476 14.40 -0.48 49.41
C PHE A 476 14.19 -1.36 48.18
N VAL A 477 12.96 -1.45 47.72
CA VAL A 477 12.57 -2.20 46.51
C VAL A 477 12.39 -1.26 45.34
N MET A 478 12.89 -1.60 44.15
CA MET A 478 12.59 -0.89 42.93
C MET A 478 11.44 -1.59 42.20
N SER A 479 10.34 -0.91 42.08
CA SER A 479 9.16 -1.41 41.37
C SER A 479 9.15 -0.89 39.95
N ILE A 480 8.93 -1.80 38.97
CA ILE A 480 9.01 -1.49 37.53
C ILE A 480 7.75 -2.01 36.84
N ASN A 481 7.05 -1.11 36.15
CA ASN A 481 5.87 -1.43 35.35
C ASN A 481 6.24 -2.24 34.09
N ILE A 482 5.53 -3.34 33.85
CA ILE A 482 5.73 -4.24 32.71
C ILE A 482 4.46 -4.34 31.88
N SER A 483 4.55 -3.97 30.60
CA SER A 483 3.45 -4.12 29.64
C SER A 483 3.16 -5.59 29.33
N ALA A 484 1.89 -5.93 29.09
CA ALA A 484 1.46 -7.24 28.65
C ALA A 484 2.20 -7.70 27.37
N VAL A 485 2.40 -6.77 26.42
CA VAL A 485 3.11 -7.02 25.17
C VAL A 485 4.56 -7.42 25.43
N GLN A 486 5.25 -6.72 26.33
CA GLN A 486 6.62 -6.99 26.72
C GLN A 486 6.74 -8.31 27.49
N TYR A 487 5.87 -8.55 28.46
CA TYR A 487 5.85 -9.78 29.26
C TYR A 487 5.67 -11.03 28.40
N ASN A 488 4.92 -10.94 27.31
CA ASN A 488 4.65 -12.04 26.40
C ASN A 488 5.81 -12.37 25.44
N THR A 489 6.87 -11.56 25.38
CA THR A 489 8.06 -11.93 24.58
C THR A 489 8.74 -13.18 25.15
N GLY A 490 9.32 -13.99 24.25
CA GLY A 490 9.88 -15.30 24.63
C GLY A 490 11.15 -15.19 25.48
N ASP A 491 11.88 -14.10 25.37
CA ASP A 491 13.20 -13.84 25.95
C ASP A 491 13.16 -12.83 27.13
N PHE A 492 11.98 -12.36 27.52
CA PHE A 492 11.81 -11.34 28.58
C PHE A 492 12.52 -11.68 29.88
N ILE A 493 12.30 -12.87 30.42
CA ILE A 493 12.89 -13.29 31.71
C ILE A 493 14.42 -13.38 31.61
N GLU A 494 14.93 -13.91 30.50
CA GLU A 494 16.38 -14.03 30.27
C GLU A 494 17.04 -12.65 30.23
N GLN A 495 16.48 -11.70 29.48
CA GLN A 495 16.99 -10.31 29.40
C GLN A 495 16.95 -9.60 30.75
N LEU A 496 15.88 -9.76 31.52
CA LEU A 496 15.76 -9.20 32.87
C LEU A 496 16.84 -9.73 33.80
N LEU A 497 17.03 -11.06 33.85
CA LEU A 497 18.04 -11.70 34.70
C LEU A 497 19.46 -11.29 34.30
N GLN A 498 19.76 -11.20 33.02
CA GLN A 498 21.05 -10.69 32.53
C GLN A 498 21.28 -9.23 32.96
N THR A 499 20.25 -8.40 32.97
CA THR A 499 20.36 -7.02 33.42
C THR A 499 20.61 -6.93 34.93
N ILE A 500 19.90 -7.71 35.73
CA ILE A 500 20.09 -7.79 37.20
C ILE A 500 21.53 -8.23 37.53
N GLU A 501 22.02 -9.27 36.84
CA GLU A 501 23.39 -9.76 36.99
C GLU A 501 24.44 -8.71 36.59
N LYS A 502 24.24 -8.04 35.48
CA LYS A 502 25.12 -6.98 34.94
C LYS A 502 25.37 -5.87 35.96
N TYR A 503 24.36 -5.45 36.70
CA TYR A 503 24.44 -4.36 37.66
C TYR A 503 24.63 -4.83 39.11
N HIS A 504 24.75 -6.15 39.33
CA HIS A 504 24.98 -6.78 40.66
C HIS A 504 23.90 -6.40 41.69
N VAL A 505 22.64 -6.39 41.28
CA VAL A 505 21.48 -6.12 42.14
C VAL A 505 20.96 -7.44 42.72
N ASP A 506 20.48 -7.44 43.96
CA ASP A 506 19.76 -8.58 44.53
C ASP A 506 18.37 -8.70 43.86
N PRO A 507 18.04 -9.84 43.24
CA PRO A 507 16.71 -10.03 42.67
C PRO A 507 15.53 -9.73 43.63
N ALA A 508 15.73 -10.00 44.95
CA ALA A 508 14.71 -9.74 45.97
C ALA A 508 14.39 -8.24 46.18
N GLU A 509 15.19 -7.34 45.63
CA GLU A 509 15.03 -5.90 45.68
C GLU A 509 14.36 -5.32 44.41
N ILE A 510 13.99 -6.19 43.46
CA ILE A 510 13.23 -5.83 42.24
C ILE A 510 11.81 -6.38 42.36
N GLU A 511 10.83 -5.52 42.08
CA GLU A 511 9.44 -5.87 41.97
C GLU A 511 8.95 -5.53 40.56
N LEU A 512 8.21 -6.44 39.93
CA LEU A 512 7.58 -6.21 38.64
C LEU A 512 6.09 -5.98 38.82
N GLU A 513 5.62 -4.85 38.32
CA GLU A 513 4.20 -4.50 38.33
C GLU A 513 3.54 -4.94 37.04
N ILE A 514 2.49 -5.73 37.14
CA ILE A 514 1.77 -6.32 36.01
C ILE A 514 0.30 -5.99 36.16
N THR A 515 -0.32 -5.44 35.12
CA THR A 515 -1.75 -5.09 35.14
C THR A 515 -2.65 -6.32 35.02
N GLU A 516 -3.89 -6.23 35.51
CA GLU A 516 -4.90 -7.29 35.41
C GLU A 516 -5.13 -7.79 33.97
N SER A 517 -5.00 -6.92 32.97
CA SER A 517 -5.21 -7.24 31.56
C SER A 517 -4.33 -8.35 31.00
N ILE A 518 -3.15 -8.58 31.58
CA ILE A 518 -2.23 -9.64 31.15
C ILE A 518 -2.80 -11.05 31.34
N LEU A 519 -3.74 -11.20 32.31
CA LEU A 519 -4.34 -12.50 32.65
C LEU A 519 -5.38 -12.97 31.62
N ILE A 520 -5.80 -12.11 30.69
CA ILE A 520 -6.88 -12.41 29.74
C ILE A 520 -6.42 -13.32 28.61
N GLU A 521 -5.16 -13.22 28.16
CA GLU A 521 -4.68 -13.91 26.96
C GLU A 521 -4.38 -15.39 27.17
N ASP A 522 -3.55 -15.75 28.17
CA ASP A 522 -3.20 -17.15 28.46
C ASP A 522 -2.82 -17.29 29.93
N TYR A 523 -3.82 -17.49 30.76
CA TYR A 523 -3.71 -17.53 32.21
C TYR A 523 -2.65 -18.51 32.73
N ASP A 524 -2.57 -19.72 32.17
CA ASP A 524 -1.65 -20.75 32.65
C ASP A 524 -0.18 -20.39 32.35
N LYS A 525 0.09 -19.87 31.16
CA LYS A 525 1.45 -19.40 30.80
C LYS A 525 1.90 -18.21 31.63
N VAL A 526 1.00 -17.28 31.93
CA VAL A 526 1.30 -16.11 32.76
C VAL A 526 1.70 -16.55 34.17
N ILE A 527 0.93 -17.47 34.79
CA ILE A 527 1.27 -18.04 36.09
C ILE A 527 2.62 -18.76 36.08
N ASP A 528 2.90 -19.54 35.06
CA ASP A 528 4.16 -20.27 35.00
C ASP A 528 5.36 -19.32 34.88
N LYS A 529 5.27 -18.25 34.11
CA LYS A 529 6.28 -17.18 34.07
C LYS A 529 6.42 -16.47 35.43
N MET A 530 5.31 -16.16 36.12
CA MET A 530 5.37 -15.59 37.47
C MET A 530 6.08 -16.49 38.47
N LYS A 531 5.84 -17.82 38.41
CA LYS A 531 6.55 -18.78 39.26
C LYS A 531 8.06 -18.76 39.01
N VAL A 532 8.48 -18.75 37.73
CA VAL A 532 9.89 -18.65 37.35
C VAL A 532 10.55 -17.39 37.91
N LEU A 533 9.89 -16.23 37.81
CA LEU A 533 10.39 -14.97 38.38
C LEU A 533 10.60 -15.09 39.89
N ARG A 534 9.62 -15.64 40.62
CA ARG A 534 9.71 -15.86 42.07
C ARG A 534 10.78 -16.88 42.49
N GLU A 535 10.97 -17.92 41.69
CA GLU A 535 12.09 -18.89 41.91
C GLU A 535 13.46 -18.21 41.83
N HIS A 536 13.60 -17.14 41.05
CA HIS A 536 14.78 -16.30 41.00
C HIS A 536 14.81 -15.20 42.08
N GLY A 537 13.80 -15.13 42.93
CA GLY A 537 13.70 -14.17 44.03
C GLY A 537 13.06 -12.83 43.66
N ILE A 538 12.65 -12.62 42.41
CA ILE A 538 12.02 -11.38 41.94
C ILE A 538 10.57 -11.31 42.47
N ARG A 539 10.16 -10.15 43.00
CA ARG A 539 8.80 -9.92 43.47
C ARG A 539 7.85 -9.58 42.33
N VAL A 540 6.58 -9.99 42.47
CA VAL A 540 5.54 -9.71 41.47
C VAL A 540 4.38 -9.04 42.17
N SER A 541 3.97 -7.87 41.66
CA SER A 541 2.76 -7.16 42.09
C SER A 541 1.70 -7.13 40.98
N LEU A 542 0.44 -7.20 41.40
CA LEU A 542 -0.69 -6.99 40.51
C LEU A 542 -1.20 -5.57 40.67
N ASP A 543 -1.17 -4.80 39.58
CA ASP A 543 -1.60 -3.41 39.53
C ASP A 543 -3.00 -3.24 38.92
N ASP A 544 -3.61 -2.08 39.15
CA ASP A 544 -4.96 -1.67 38.67
C ASP A 544 -6.07 -2.67 39.05
N PHE A 545 -5.93 -3.34 40.22
CA PHE A 545 -6.89 -4.35 40.62
C PHE A 545 -8.29 -3.77 40.83
N GLY A 546 -9.27 -4.38 40.15
CA GLY A 546 -10.69 -4.07 40.23
C GLY A 546 -11.25 -3.33 39.04
N THR A 547 -10.42 -2.90 38.09
CA THR A 547 -10.85 -2.24 36.85
C THR A 547 -11.24 -3.23 35.74
N GLY A 548 -10.94 -4.52 35.91
CA GLY A 548 -11.08 -5.55 34.88
C GLY A 548 -11.96 -6.76 35.28
N PHE A 549 -11.64 -7.91 34.74
CA PHE A 549 -12.45 -9.14 34.77
C PHE A 549 -12.05 -10.15 35.85
N SER A 550 -11.20 -9.80 36.82
CA SER A 550 -10.71 -10.79 37.79
C SER A 550 -11.78 -11.20 38.79
N SER A 551 -12.19 -12.45 38.67
CA SER A 551 -12.90 -13.12 39.76
C SER A 551 -11.94 -13.35 40.94
N LEU A 552 -12.35 -13.03 42.16
CA LEU A 552 -11.61 -13.34 43.42
C LEU A 552 -11.09 -14.79 43.48
N SER A 553 -11.72 -15.72 42.73
CA SER A 553 -11.29 -17.10 42.61
C SER A 553 -9.96 -17.28 41.85
N TYR A 554 -9.66 -16.38 40.91
CA TYR A 554 -8.40 -16.39 40.17
C TYR A 554 -7.28 -15.76 40.99
N LEU A 555 -7.55 -14.67 41.70
CA LEU A 555 -6.59 -13.98 42.57
C LEU A 555 -5.93 -14.95 43.57
N LYS A 556 -6.70 -15.87 44.14
CA LYS A 556 -6.18 -16.86 45.12
C LYS A 556 -5.09 -17.79 44.54
N LYS A 557 -5.02 -17.94 43.21
CA LYS A 557 -4.09 -18.83 42.54
C LYS A 557 -2.87 -18.10 41.99
N LEU A 558 -2.91 -16.76 41.97
CA LEU A 558 -1.79 -15.97 41.45
C LEU A 558 -0.62 -15.99 42.46
N PRO A 559 0.59 -16.27 42.00
CA PRO A 559 1.80 -16.22 42.83
C PRO A 559 2.33 -14.77 42.89
N ILE A 560 1.54 -13.85 43.47
CA ILE A 560 1.86 -12.44 43.66
C ILE A 560 2.29 -12.16 45.09
N ASP A 561 3.10 -11.13 45.29
CA ASP A 561 3.60 -10.68 46.58
C ASP A 561 2.86 -9.43 47.07
N THR A 562 2.44 -8.57 46.14
CA THR A 562 1.76 -7.29 46.44
C THR A 562 0.49 -7.16 45.56
N LEU A 563 -0.55 -6.53 46.10
CA LEU A 563 -1.76 -6.14 45.37
C LEU A 563 -1.94 -4.62 45.48
N LYS A 564 -1.93 -3.92 44.33
CA LYS A 564 -2.17 -2.49 44.23
C LYS A 564 -3.64 -2.24 43.89
N ILE A 565 -4.33 -1.49 44.73
CA ILE A 565 -5.74 -1.14 44.51
C ILE A 565 -5.78 0.11 43.65
N ASP A 566 -6.57 0.06 42.57
CA ASP A 566 -6.70 1.19 41.66
C ASP A 566 -7.29 2.43 42.35
N LYS A 567 -6.81 3.60 41.96
CA LYS A 567 -7.20 4.89 42.52
C LYS A 567 -8.70 5.13 42.43
N SER A 568 -9.41 4.65 41.43
CA SER A 568 -10.86 4.84 41.24
C SER A 568 -11.68 4.31 42.43
N PHE A 569 -11.23 3.26 43.10
CA PHE A 569 -11.85 2.72 44.31
C PHE A 569 -11.62 3.63 45.51
N ILE A 570 -10.44 4.22 45.62
CA ILE A 570 -10.09 5.08 46.74
C ILE A 570 -10.79 6.43 46.65
N ASP A 571 -10.90 7.00 45.46
CA ASP A 571 -11.55 8.30 45.22
C ASP A 571 -13.05 8.26 45.57
N THR A 572 -13.70 7.12 45.51
CA THR A 572 -15.13 6.94 45.78
C THR A 572 -15.44 6.34 47.15
N VAL A 573 -14.46 5.82 47.88
CA VAL A 573 -14.66 5.11 49.16
C VAL A 573 -15.43 5.86 50.23
N LEU A 574 -15.34 7.21 50.25
CA LEU A 574 -16.04 8.08 51.21
C LEU A 574 -17.38 8.62 50.68
N THR A 575 -17.67 8.49 49.40
CA THR A 575 -18.81 9.12 48.73
C THR A 575 -19.83 8.12 48.19
N ASP A 576 -19.41 6.91 47.91
CA ASP A 576 -20.27 5.83 47.36
C ASP A 576 -20.39 4.68 48.35
N SER A 577 -21.62 4.36 48.76
CA SER A 577 -21.92 3.26 49.70
C SER A 577 -21.79 1.88 49.08
N THR A 578 -21.53 1.79 47.77
CA THR A 578 -21.32 0.54 47.01
C THR A 578 -19.86 0.18 46.79
N THR A 579 -18.96 1.13 47.09
CA THR A 579 -17.51 0.92 47.08
C THR A 579 -17.04 0.47 48.43
#